data_b5299c2f3bdda2d2cbda36c62b7f8ade
#
_entry.id   b5299c2f3bdda2d2cbda36c62b7f8ade
#
_cell.length_a   1.000
_cell.length_b   1.000
_cell.length_c   1.000
_cell.angle_alpha   90.00
_cell.angle_beta   90.00
_cell.angle_gamma   90.00
#
_symmetry.space_group_name_H-M   'P 1'
#
loop_
_entity.id
_entity.type
_entity.pdbx_description
1 polymer ?
#
loop_
_entity_poly.entity_id
_entity_poly.type
_entity_poly.pdbx_seq_one_letter_code
_entity_poly.pdbx_strand_id
1 'polypeptide(L)'
;MPAFNRGEVIEIQGPASSGKTHLLYHILLSVLVPVSQVAAVVYDTDAAFDIQRFRHLLISRISRLPSSTLDPQESVRRALARLHLFRPTSLIQLAASIANFPAYHSSHMPNQEIVVLAIDSISAFYWSDRFSAEQLRDIASTNLKNKAVPMVPSLCHVLDAVQGVRHSHRPLTILTNWALNPAPSHSGSLYKQHLHPFPVIDSEDGFPDIGAKGLSGIDRASPSPFHLAHHITMSSPLSDLFPSAPLDDPLLSNTRHEKGIADNEQAFCFARSSATRNVVRFTLQITDDDTFVHSQ
;
A
#
# COMPACT_ATOMS: atom_id res chain seq x y z
N MET A 1 10.42 -12.32 -5.22
CA MET A 1 10.04 -11.16 -4.38
C MET A 1 11.10 -10.99 -3.30
N PRO A 2 11.48 -9.76 -2.89
CA PRO A 2 12.41 -9.57 -1.78
C PRO A 2 11.85 -10.17 -0.49
N ALA A 3 12.73 -10.63 0.40
CA ALA A 3 12.34 -11.02 1.74
C ALA A 3 12.05 -9.76 2.57
N PHE A 4 10.95 -9.75 3.29
CA PHE A 4 10.52 -8.64 4.14
C PHE A 4 10.75 -9.00 5.61
N ASN A 5 11.29 -8.04 6.36
CA ASN A 5 11.60 -8.23 7.77
C ASN A 5 10.65 -7.42 8.65
N ARG A 6 10.52 -7.83 9.89
CA ARG A 6 9.77 -7.09 10.90
C ARG A 6 10.41 -5.72 11.17
N GLY A 7 9.57 -4.71 11.36
CA GLY A 7 10.00 -3.34 11.56
C GLY A 7 10.31 -2.57 10.27
N GLU A 8 10.32 -3.23 9.13
CA GLU A 8 10.48 -2.57 7.82
C GLU A 8 9.19 -1.87 7.39
N VAL A 9 9.35 -0.88 6.52
CA VAL A 9 8.25 -0.18 5.86
C VAL A 9 8.34 -0.42 4.38
N ILE A 10 7.22 -0.82 3.79
CA ILE A 10 7.08 -1.07 2.36
C ILE A 10 6.01 -0.15 1.80
N GLU A 11 6.34 0.56 0.74
CA GLU A 11 5.35 1.24 -0.09
C GLU A 11 5.07 0.41 -1.33
N ILE A 12 3.78 0.14 -1.60
CA ILE A 12 3.30 -0.51 -2.83
C ILE A 12 2.56 0.55 -3.63
N GLN A 13 3.13 0.98 -4.75
CA GLN A 13 2.59 2.04 -5.58
C GLN A 13 2.18 1.52 -6.96
N GLY A 14 1.03 1.96 -7.44
CA GLY A 14 0.54 1.61 -8.77
C GLY A 14 -0.81 2.25 -9.09
N PRO A 15 -1.20 2.28 -10.37
CA PRO A 15 -2.51 2.81 -10.77
C PRO A 15 -3.66 2.00 -10.18
N ALA A 16 -4.89 2.47 -10.37
CA ALA A 16 -6.07 1.67 -10.07
C ALA A 16 -6.00 0.32 -10.80
N SER A 17 -6.54 -0.72 -10.19
CA SER A 17 -6.56 -2.09 -10.74
C SER A 17 -5.19 -2.71 -11.06
N SER A 18 -4.09 -2.19 -10.50
CA SER A 18 -2.75 -2.79 -10.67
C SER A 18 -2.49 -4.02 -9.79
N GLY A 19 -3.43 -4.44 -8.96
CA GLY A 19 -3.28 -5.61 -8.09
C GLY A 19 -2.66 -5.33 -6.72
N LYS A 20 -2.56 -4.06 -6.26
CA LYS A 20 -1.97 -3.70 -4.95
C LYS A 20 -2.60 -4.48 -3.79
N THR A 21 -3.93 -4.49 -3.69
CA THR A 21 -4.67 -5.24 -2.68
C THR A 21 -4.45 -6.75 -2.80
N HIS A 22 -4.29 -7.29 -4.02
CA HIS A 22 -3.97 -8.71 -4.23
C HIS A 22 -2.55 -9.06 -3.77
N LEU A 23 -1.58 -8.16 -3.98
CA LEU A 23 -0.24 -8.34 -3.39
C LEU A 23 -0.29 -8.29 -1.86
N LEU A 24 -1.11 -7.41 -1.29
CA LEU A 24 -1.37 -7.39 0.15
C LEU A 24 -1.99 -8.71 0.62
N TYR A 25 -2.98 -9.27 -0.09
CA TYR A 25 -3.54 -10.59 0.22
C TYR A 25 -2.46 -11.67 0.22
N HIS A 26 -1.59 -11.69 -0.78
CA HIS A 26 -0.49 -12.66 -0.86
C HIS A 26 0.42 -12.60 0.38
N ILE A 27 0.78 -11.39 0.83
CA ILE A 27 1.61 -11.19 2.03
C ILE A 27 0.85 -11.66 3.28
N LEU A 28 -0.42 -11.27 3.44
CA LEU A 28 -1.24 -11.67 4.58
C LEU A 28 -1.44 -13.19 4.66
N LEU A 29 -1.67 -13.86 3.53
CA LEU A 29 -1.76 -15.31 3.45
C LEU A 29 -0.47 -15.98 3.92
N SER A 30 0.68 -15.46 3.48
CA SER A 30 1.99 -16.01 3.84
C SER A 30 2.28 -15.93 5.33
N VAL A 31 1.69 -14.96 6.02
CA VAL A 31 1.86 -14.72 7.45
C VAL A 31 0.82 -15.46 8.30
N LEU A 32 -0.45 -15.42 7.89
CA LEU A 32 -1.56 -15.92 8.70
C LEU A 32 -1.76 -17.44 8.59
N VAL A 33 -1.33 -18.07 7.48
CA VAL A 33 -1.51 -19.51 7.29
C VAL A 33 -0.56 -20.35 8.16
N PRO A 34 0.77 -20.07 8.22
CA PRO A 34 1.72 -20.97 8.87
C PRO A 34 1.75 -20.86 10.41
N VAL A 35 1.39 -19.74 10.99
CA VAL A 35 1.66 -19.43 12.40
C VAL A 35 0.41 -19.12 13.20
N SER A 36 0.30 -19.66 14.40
CA SER A 36 -0.91 -19.60 15.22
C SER A 36 -1.01 -18.39 16.19
N GLN A 37 0.10 -17.74 16.52
CA GLN A 37 0.13 -16.68 17.56
C GLN A 37 0.42 -15.29 16.98
N VAL A 38 0.28 -15.10 15.68
CA VAL A 38 0.49 -13.83 15.02
C VAL A 38 -0.82 -13.25 14.53
N ALA A 39 -0.92 -11.92 14.53
CA ALA A 39 -2.07 -11.19 13.99
C ALA A 39 -1.61 -10.17 12.96
N ALA A 40 -2.52 -9.82 12.07
CA ALA A 40 -2.36 -8.77 11.09
C ALA A 40 -3.48 -7.73 11.23
N VAL A 41 -3.11 -6.47 11.05
CA VAL A 41 -4.03 -5.33 11.10
C VAL A 41 -4.04 -4.64 9.76
N VAL A 42 -5.23 -4.40 9.23
CA VAL A 42 -5.45 -3.72 7.96
C VAL A 42 -6.39 -2.54 8.16
N TYR A 43 -5.95 -1.36 7.78
CA TYR A 43 -6.77 -0.16 7.64
C TYR A 43 -7.19 -0.02 6.17
N ASP A 44 -8.43 -0.44 5.88
CA ASP A 44 -9.05 -0.38 4.56
C ASP A 44 -9.72 1.00 4.41
N THR A 45 -9.04 1.92 3.75
CA THR A 45 -9.44 3.34 3.67
C THR A 45 -10.28 3.68 2.45
N ASP A 46 -10.21 2.85 1.41
CA ASP A 46 -10.97 3.02 0.16
C ASP A 46 -11.98 1.90 -0.10
N ALA A 47 -12.23 1.05 0.92
CA ALA A 47 -13.15 -0.08 0.88
C ALA A 47 -12.84 -1.12 -0.21
N ALA A 48 -11.56 -1.22 -0.61
CA ALA A 48 -11.10 -2.17 -1.63
C ALA A 48 -10.83 -3.58 -1.07
N PHE A 49 -10.73 -3.74 0.25
CA PHE A 49 -10.45 -5.02 0.88
C PHE A 49 -11.72 -5.89 0.95
N ASP A 50 -11.80 -6.88 0.05
CA ASP A 50 -12.88 -7.86 0.03
C ASP A 50 -12.55 -9.07 0.93
N ILE A 51 -13.24 -9.16 2.08
CA ILE A 51 -13.06 -10.23 3.05
C ILE A 51 -13.53 -11.60 2.50
N GLN A 52 -14.51 -11.63 1.61
CA GLN A 52 -14.98 -12.88 1.00
C GLN A 52 -13.93 -13.42 0.03
N ARG A 53 -13.35 -12.54 -0.78
CA ARG A 53 -12.22 -12.87 -1.64
C ARG A 53 -11.03 -13.38 -0.84
N PHE A 54 -10.65 -12.68 0.23
CA PHE A 54 -9.57 -13.11 1.12
C PHE A 54 -9.83 -14.48 1.75
N ARG A 55 -11.09 -14.72 2.22
CA ARG A 55 -11.50 -16.02 2.74
C ARG A 55 -11.38 -17.14 1.70
N HIS A 56 -11.77 -16.89 0.47
CA HIS A 56 -11.66 -17.86 -0.62
C HIS A 56 -10.18 -18.24 -0.87
N LEU A 57 -9.30 -17.25 -0.94
CA LEU A 57 -7.87 -17.48 -1.06
C LEU A 57 -7.27 -18.26 0.12
N LEU A 58 -7.74 -18.00 1.36
CA LEU A 58 -7.35 -18.78 2.54
C LEU A 58 -7.73 -20.25 2.41
N ILE A 59 -8.97 -20.52 2.01
CA ILE A 59 -9.46 -21.90 1.80
C ILE A 59 -8.57 -22.60 0.78
N SER A 60 -8.35 -22.00 -0.38
CA SER A 60 -7.53 -22.57 -1.43
C SER A 60 -6.10 -22.82 -0.97
N ARG A 61 -5.47 -21.88 -0.25
CA ARG A 61 -4.11 -22.01 0.25
C ARG A 61 -3.99 -23.11 1.30
N ILE A 62 -4.93 -23.20 2.25
CA ILE A 62 -4.92 -24.22 3.31
C ILE A 62 -5.18 -25.60 2.73
N SER A 63 -6.07 -25.75 1.74
CA SER A 63 -6.36 -27.04 1.09
C SER A 63 -5.17 -27.63 0.34
N ARG A 64 -4.19 -26.82 -0.03
CA ARG A 64 -2.95 -27.28 -0.70
C ARG A 64 -1.83 -27.67 0.28
N LEU A 65 -2.01 -27.42 1.58
CA LEU A 65 -1.00 -27.81 2.56
C LEU A 65 -1.07 -29.33 2.82
N PRO A 66 0.07 -30.02 2.79
CA PRO A 66 0.09 -31.46 3.12
C PRO A 66 -0.31 -31.64 4.59
N SER A 67 -1.36 -32.46 4.81
CA SER A 67 -1.75 -33.05 6.10
C SER A 67 -1.67 -32.11 7.32
N SER A 68 -2.54 -31.10 7.39
CA SER A 68 -2.79 -30.48 8.68
C SER A 68 -3.68 -31.43 9.49
N THR A 69 -3.36 -31.64 10.78
CA THR A 69 -4.18 -32.40 11.72
C THR A 69 -5.50 -31.72 12.05
N LEU A 70 -5.70 -30.49 11.58
CA LEU A 70 -6.87 -29.67 11.82
C LEU A 70 -7.80 -29.70 10.61
N ASP A 71 -9.10 -29.64 10.89
CA ASP A 71 -10.10 -29.39 9.85
C ASP A 71 -9.79 -28.09 9.08
N PRO A 72 -9.79 -28.11 7.73
CA PRO A 72 -9.53 -26.94 6.91
C PRO A 72 -10.43 -25.73 7.27
N GLN A 73 -11.69 -25.96 7.58
CA GLN A 73 -12.63 -24.90 7.98
C GLN A 73 -12.23 -24.24 9.30
N GLU A 74 -11.81 -25.04 10.27
CA GLU A 74 -11.31 -24.52 11.56
C GLU A 74 -10.00 -23.75 11.37
N SER A 75 -9.12 -24.20 10.49
CA SER A 75 -7.88 -23.48 10.14
C SER A 75 -8.17 -22.12 9.52
N VAL A 76 -9.14 -22.05 8.59
CA VAL A 76 -9.60 -20.77 7.99
C VAL A 76 -10.20 -19.86 9.06
N ARG A 77 -11.07 -20.39 9.92
CA ARG A 77 -11.69 -19.60 11.01
C ARG A 77 -10.63 -19.00 11.93
N ARG A 78 -9.64 -19.78 12.32
CA ARG A 78 -8.50 -19.31 13.14
C ARG A 78 -7.65 -18.27 12.45
N ALA A 79 -7.40 -18.40 11.15
CA ALA A 79 -6.66 -17.41 10.38
C ALA A 79 -7.44 -16.08 10.29
N LEU A 80 -8.73 -16.14 10.00
CA LEU A 80 -9.60 -14.95 9.94
C LEU A 80 -9.76 -14.27 11.31
N ALA A 81 -9.79 -15.02 12.41
CA ALA A 81 -9.85 -14.45 13.76
C ALA A 81 -8.61 -13.64 14.15
N ARG A 82 -7.52 -13.77 13.41
CA ARG A 82 -6.25 -13.04 13.59
C ARG A 82 -6.05 -11.90 12.59
N LEU A 83 -7.03 -11.67 11.72
CA LEU A 83 -7.06 -10.53 10.82
C LEU A 83 -8.02 -9.48 11.37
N HIS A 84 -7.50 -8.32 11.72
CA HIS A 84 -8.28 -7.19 12.22
C HIS A 84 -8.39 -6.13 11.13
N LEU A 85 -9.63 -5.85 10.71
CA LEU A 85 -9.92 -4.93 9.62
C LEU A 85 -10.64 -3.69 10.17
N PHE A 86 -10.06 -2.51 9.93
CA PHE A 86 -10.62 -1.21 10.30
C PHE A 86 -10.93 -0.40 9.04
N ARG A 87 -12.02 0.35 9.05
CA ARG A 87 -12.46 1.20 7.93
C ARG A 87 -12.61 2.65 8.36
N PRO A 88 -11.51 3.40 8.51
CA PRO A 88 -11.57 4.81 8.79
C PRO A 88 -12.09 5.58 7.59
N THR A 89 -12.84 6.66 7.84
CA THR A 89 -13.47 7.49 6.80
C THR A 89 -12.77 8.84 6.58
N SER A 90 -11.66 9.09 7.30
CA SER A 90 -10.85 10.29 7.15
C SER A 90 -9.42 10.06 7.66
N LEU A 91 -8.47 10.93 7.26
CA LEU A 91 -7.09 10.89 7.78
C LEU A 91 -7.03 11.09 9.31
N ILE A 92 -7.88 11.95 9.86
CA ILE A 92 -7.93 12.19 11.30
C ILE A 92 -8.41 10.93 12.03
N GLN A 93 -9.45 10.28 11.52
CA GLN A 93 -9.96 9.02 12.09
C GLN A 93 -8.92 7.89 11.94
N LEU A 94 -8.22 7.82 10.82
CA LEU A 94 -7.12 6.89 10.61
C LEU A 94 -6.01 7.11 11.64
N ALA A 95 -5.53 8.34 11.79
CA ALA A 95 -4.50 8.69 12.77
C ALA A 95 -4.92 8.34 14.20
N ALA A 96 -6.14 8.73 14.60
CA ALA A 96 -6.70 8.42 15.92
C ALA A 96 -6.83 6.91 16.16
N SER A 97 -7.29 6.15 15.17
CA SER A 97 -7.42 4.69 15.26
C SER A 97 -6.07 4.01 15.43
N ILE A 98 -5.05 4.45 14.67
CA ILE A 98 -3.68 3.92 14.77
C ILE A 98 -3.06 4.31 16.13
N ALA A 99 -3.25 5.54 16.59
CA ALA A 99 -2.74 5.99 17.88
C ALA A 99 -3.33 5.20 19.05
N ASN A 100 -4.61 4.81 18.97
CA ASN A 100 -5.29 3.98 19.96
C ASN A 100 -5.03 2.48 19.81
N PHE A 101 -4.30 2.06 18.78
CA PHE A 101 -4.07 0.65 18.49
C PHE A 101 -3.37 -0.11 19.65
N PRO A 102 -2.39 0.44 20.40
CA PRO A 102 -1.80 -0.27 21.54
C PRO A 102 -2.82 -0.64 22.63
N ALA A 103 -3.79 0.24 22.91
CA ALA A 103 -4.87 -0.05 23.86
C ALA A 103 -5.83 -1.13 23.33
N TYR A 104 -6.16 -1.06 22.04
CA TYR A 104 -6.94 -2.10 21.36
C TYR A 104 -6.22 -3.46 21.41
N HIS A 105 -4.93 -3.50 21.10
CA HIS A 105 -4.12 -4.71 21.15
C HIS A 105 -4.13 -5.35 22.55
N SER A 106 -3.88 -4.55 23.58
CA SER A 106 -3.85 -5.03 24.97
C SER A 106 -5.18 -5.63 25.44
N SER A 107 -6.32 -5.12 24.93
CA SER A 107 -7.65 -5.58 25.35
C SER A 107 -8.19 -6.72 24.50
N HIS A 108 -7.88 -6.79 23.21
CA HIS A 108 -8.50 -7.74 22.28
C HIS A 108 -7.54 -8.85 21.82
N MET A 109 -6.22 -8.63 21.90
CA MET A 109 -5.21 -9.54 21.36
C MET A 109 -3.99 -9.69 22.26
N PRO A 110 -4.13 -9.80 23.60
CA PRO A 110 -2.99 -9.70 24.54
C PRO A 110 -1.93 -10.80 24.32
N ASN A 111 -2.30 -11.93 23.71
CA ASN A 111 -1.42 -13.07 23.47
C ASN A 111 -1.01 -13.22 22.00
N GLN A 112 -1.30 -12.25 21.14
CA GLN A 112 -0.96 -12.30 19.73
C GLN A 112 0.09 -11.25 19.40
N GLU A 113 1.07 -11.62 18.62
CA GLU A 113 2.09 -10.71 18.13
C GLU A 113 1.63 -10.05 16.83
N ILE A 114 1.70 -8.71 16.76
CA ILE A 114 1.36 -8.00 15.54
C ILE A 114 2.55 -8.05 14.59
N VAL A 115 2.40 -8.78 13.51
CA VAL A 115 3.46 -8.97 12.51
C VAL A 115 3.27 -8.13 11.26
N VAL A 116 2.03 -7.74 10.94
CA VAL A 116 1.69 -6.87 9.81
C VAL A 116 0.77 -5.75 10.26
N LEU A 117 1.12 -4.52 9.85
CA LEU A 117 0.28 -3.34 9.88
C LEU A 117 0.17 -2.81 8.45
N ALA A 118 -1.02 -2.86 7.85
CA ALA A 118 -1.24 -2.39 6.49
C ALA A 118 -2.22 -1.22 6.45
N ILE A 119 -1.98 -0.26 5.56
CA ILE A 119 -2.92 0.82 5.20
C ILE A 119 -3.18 0.72 3.70
N ASP A 120 -4.39 0.35 3.34
CA ASP A 120 -4.83 0.18 1.96
C ASP A 120 -6.04 1.10 1.67
N SER A 121 -5.82 2.31 1.10
CA SER A 121 -4.56 2.93 0.69
C SER A 121 -4.33 4.24 1.47
N ILE A 122 -3.05 4.60 1.67
CA ILE A 122 -2.69 5.86 2.37
C ILE A 122 -3.10 7.10 1.57
N SER A 123 -3.30 6.97 0.27
CA SER A 123 -3.71 8.06 -0.63
C SER A 123 -5.22 8.20 -0.82
N ALA A 124 -6.05 7.37 -0.17
CA ALA A 124 -7.51 7.40 -0.35
C ALA A 124 -8.12 8.79 -0.07
N PHE A 125 -7.60 9.49 0.94
CA PHE A 125 -8.10 10.81 1.34
C PHE A 125 -7.33 11.99 0.74
N TYR A 126 -6.40 11.75 -0.19
CA TYR A 126 -5.51 12.78 -0.74
C TYR A 126 -6.27 14.00 -1.28
N TRP A 127 -7.27 13.79 -2.11
CA TRP A 127 -8.01 14.88 -2.74
C TRP A 127 -8.86 15.66 -1.73
N SER A 128 -9.50 14.97 -0.79
CA SER A 128 -10.29 15.57 0.29
C SER A 128 -9.42 16.44 1.21
N ASP A 129 -8.26 15.94 1.59
CA ASP A 129 -7.32 16.64 2.47
C ASP A 129 -6.71 17.86 1.76
N ARG A 130 -6.32 17.70 0.50
CA ARG A 130 -5.81 18.77 -0.34
C ARG A 130 -6.83 19.89 -0.53
N PHE A 131 -8.08 19.55 -0.85
CA PHE A 131 -9.15 20.53 -1.02
C PHE A 131 -9.41 21.31 0.27
N SER A 132 -9.47 20.63 1.41
CA SER A 132 -9.62 21.25 2.72
C SER A 132 -8.47 22.20 3.05
N ALA A 133 -7.23 21.81 2.72
CA ALA A 133 -6.05 22.63 2.92
C ALA A 133 -6.05 23.89 2.03
N GLU A 134 -6.50 23.78 0.78
CA GLU A 134 -6.63 24.92 -0.14
C GLU A 134 -7.70 25.91 0.37
N GLN A 135 -8.87 25.43 0.80
CA GLN A 135 -9.92 26.28 1.38
C GLN A 135 -9.44 27.04 2.62
N LEU A 136 -8.72 26.38 3.52
CA LEU A 136 -8.20 27.01 4.73
C LEU A 136 -7.14 28.09 4.40
N ARG A 137 -6.32 27.89 3.37
CA ARG A 137 -5.36 28.90 2.89
C ARG A 137 -6.07 30.15 2.36
N ASP A 138 -7.15 30.00 1.61
CA ASP A 138 -7.92 31.12 1.08
C ASP A 138 -8.57 31.94 2.20
N ILE A 139 -9.13 31.29 3.23
CA ILE A 139 -9.68 31.93 4.41
C ILE A 139 -8.58 32.66 5.20
N ALA A 140 -7.40 32.04 5.36
CA ALA A 140 -6.27 32.67 6.06
C ALA A 140 -5.70 33.85 5.30
N SER A 141 -5.69 33.86 3.97
CA SER A 141 -5.22 34.96 3.14
C SER A 141 -6.14 36.17 3.19
N THR A 142 -7.45 36.00 3.40
CA THR A 142 -8.42 37.07 3.56
C THR A 142 -8.35 37.76 4.94
N ASN A 143 -7.81 37.07 5.95
CA ASN A 143 -7.65 37.56 7.32
C ASN A 143 -6.22 38.06 7.59
N LEU A 144 -5.76 39.09 6.90
CA LEU A 144 -4.40 39.66 6.87
C LEU A 144 -3.79 40.09 8.21
N LYS A 145 -4.44 39.91 9.35
CA LYS A 145 -3.95 40.39 10.67
C LYS A 145 -3.53 39.28 11.66
N ASN A 146 -3.79 38.04 11.39
CA ASN A 146 -3.37 36.94 12.30
C ASN A 146 -2.23 36.16 11.68
N LYS A 147 -1.12 35.98 12.44
CA LYS A 147 -0.02 35.08 12.09
C LYS A 147 -0.63 33.75 11.66
N ALA A 148 -0.41 33.35 10.41
CA ALA A 148 -0.84 32.04 9.91
C ALA A 148 -0.26 30.99 10.84
N VAL A 149 -1.11 30.26 11.55
CA VAL A 149 -0.70 29.09 12.31
C VAL A 149 -0.25 28.07 11.28
N PRO A 150 0.97 27.55 11.36
CA PRO A 150 1.44 26.53 10.44
C PRO A 150 0.53 25.30 10.60
N MET A 151 -0.26 25.03 9.55
CA MET A 151 -1.14 23.87 9.54
C MET A 151 -0.30 22.63 9.23
N VAL A 152 -0.24 21.73 10.20
CA VAL A 152 0.40 20.42 9.99
C VAL A 152 -0.51 19.59 9.08
N PRO A 153 0.00 19.05 7.94
CA PRO A 153 -0.79 18.20 7.09
C PRO A 153 -1.34 16.97 7.86
N SER A 154 -2.60 16.64 7.65
CA SER A 154 -3.27 15.51 8.35
C SER A 154 -2.51 14.19 8.18
N LEU A 155 -1.83 14.01 7.06
CA LEU A 155 -0.97 12.84 6.80
C LEU A 155 0.20 12.72 7.80
N CYS A 156 0.75 13.85 8.29
CA CYS A 156 1.82 13.79 9.29
C CYS A 156 1.36 13.11 10.57
N HIS A 157 0.13 13.37 11.02
CA HIS A 157 -0.44 12.70 12.20
C HIS A 157 -0.60 11.20 12.00
N VAL A 158 -0.95 10.77 10.78
CA VAL A 158 -1.01 9.34 10.44
C VAL A 158 0.38 8.72 10.51
N LEU A 159 1.39 9.35 9.91
CA LEU A 159 2.76 8.84 9.90
C LEU A 159 3.37 8.80 11.32
N ASP A 160 3.10 9.80 12.15
CA ASP A 160 3.52 9.82 13.55
C ASP A 160 2.87 8.69 14.36
N ALA A 161 1.56 8.46 14.16
CA ALA A 161 0.85 7.37 14.82
C ALA A 161 1.39 5.99 14.36
N VAL A 162 1.64 5.80 13.07
CA VAL A 162 2.28 4.59 12.53
C VAL A 162 3.65 4.38 13.15
N GLN A 163 4.44 5.46 13.27
CA GLN A 163 5.77 5.37 13.88
C GLN A 163 5.69 4.95 15.37
N GLY A 164 4.69 5.44 16.11
CA GLY A 164 4.44 4.98 17.49
C GLY A 164 4.18 3.47 17.58
N VAL A 165 3.33 2.92 16.71
CA VAL A 165 3.06 1.48 16.64
C VAL A 165 4.31 0.70 16.20
N ARG A 166 5.11 1.24 15.27
CA ARG A 166 6.35 0.60 14.83
C ARG A 166 7.37 0.50 15.96
N HIS A 167 7.50 1.51 16.81
CA HIS A 167 8.40 1.48 17.97
C HIS A 167 7.96 0.42 18.99
N SER A 168 6.67 0.31 19.27
CA SER A 168 6.14 -0.57 20.31
C SER A 168 6.01 -2.04 19.87
N HIS A 169 5.60 -2.31 18.64
CA HIS A 169 5.24 -3.66 18.16
C HIS A 169 6.15 -4.18 17.05
N ARG A 170 6.89 -3.30 16.36
CA ARG A 170 7.79 -3.63 15.24
C ARG A 170 7.13 -4.48 14.14
N PRO A 171 5.90 -4.15 13.69
CA PRO A 171 5.27 -4.88 12.59
C PRO A 171 5.99 -4.58 11.27
N LEU A 172 5.86 -5.48 10.30
CA LEU A 172 6.05 -5.14 8.91
C LEU A 172 4.94 -4.14 8.52
N THR A 173 5.32 -2.93 8.16
CA THR A 173 4.37 -1.87 7.80
C THR A 173 4.22 -1.80 6.30
N ILE A 174 3.00 -1.94 5.79
CA ILE A 174 2.69 -1.91 4.35
C ILE A 174 1.77 -0.75 4.06
N LEU A 175 2.17 0.10 3.13
CA LEU A 175 1.41 1.25 2.68
C LEU A 175 1.11 1.09 1.19
N THR A 176 -0.14 0.90 0.82
CA THR A 176 -0.49 0.98 -0.60
C THR A 176 -0.77 2.42 -0.98
N ASN A 177 -0.40 2.79 -2.21
CA ASN A 177 -0.49 4.15 -2.68
C ASN A 177 -0.94 4.19 -4.14
N TRP A 178 -1.76 5.18 -4.50
CA TRP A 178 -2.12 5.43 -5.89
C TRP A 178 -0.97 6.13 -6.60
N ALA A 179 -0.71 5.72 -7.83
CA ALA A 179 0.28 6.38 -8.68
C ALA A 179 -0.33 7.65 -9.29
N LEU A 180 -0.44 8.70 -8.48
CA LEU A 180 -1.07 9.96 -8.89
C LEU A 180 -0.20 10.77 -9.87
N ASN A 181 1.12 10.60 -9.83
CA ASN A 181 2.06 11.33 -10.67
C ASN A 181 3.06 10.35 -11.31
N PRO A 182 2.87 9.96 -12.57
CA PRO A 182 3.87 9.19 -13.28
C PRO A 182 5.15 10.01 -13.43
N ALA A 183 6.30 9.41 -13.19
CA ALA A 183 7.57 10.07 -13.48
C ALA A 183 7.71 10.22 -15.00
N PRO A 184 8.10 11.40 -15.51
CA PRO A 184 8.47 11.54 -16.90
C PRO A 184 9.75 10.73 -17.14
N SER A 185 9.62 9.51 -17.62
CA SER A 185 10.76 8.67 -17.93
C SER A 185 10.60 8.06 -19.31
N HIS A 186 11.66 8.11 -20.10
CA HIS A 186 11.76 7.46 -21.40
C HIS A 186 11.95 5.93 -21.27
N SER A 187 12.02 5.39 -20.06
CA SER A 187 12.28 3.97 -19.80
C SER A 187 11.42 3.44 -18.64
N GLY A 188 10.23 2.98 -18.96
CA GLY A 188 9.38 2.25 -18.02
C GLY A 188 8.65 3.14 -17.00
N SER A 189 7.45 2.73 -16.64
CA SER A 189 6.54 3.46 -15.76
C SER A 189 6.98 3.41 -14.29
N LEU A 190 7.92 4.25 -13.90
CA LEU A 190 8.24 4.50 -12.51
C LEU A 190 7.50 5.75 -12.04
N TYR A 191 6.75 5.62 -10.95
CA TYR A 191 5.99 6.72 -10.37
C TYR A 191 6.82 7.47 -9.34
N LYS A 192 6.58 8.79 -9.19
CA LYS A 192 7.15 9.55 -8.08
C LYS A 192 6.54 9.07 -6.77
N GLN A 193 7.36 8.96 -5.74
CA GLN A 193 6.90 8.64 -4.40
C GLN A 193 6.11 9.78 -3.79
N HIS A 194 5.06 9.44 -3.04
CA HIS A 194 4.31 10.36 -2.22
C HIS A 194 4.86 10.47 -0.79
N LEU A 195 5.43 9.41 -0.28
CA LEU A 195 5.98 9.36 1.08
C LEU A 195 7.45 9.75 1.03
N HIS A 196 7.78 10.87 1.64
CA HIS A 196 9.15 11.35 1.78
C HIS A 196 9.72 10.97 3.14
N PRO A 197 11.02 10.64 3.23
CA PRO A 197 12.00 10.53 2.18
C PRO A 197 12.30 9.06 1.85
N PHE A 198 12.14 8.71 0.64
CA PHE A 198 12.84 7.56 0.09
C PHE A 198 14.32 7.92 -0.05
N PRO A 199 15.27 7.00 0.12
CA PRO A 199 16.66 7.31 -0.12
C PRO A 199 16.79 7.88 -1.54
N VAL A 200 17.24 9.12 -1.62
CA VAL A 200 17.60 9.75 -2.88
C VAL A 200 18.70 8.86 -3.45
N ILE A 201 18.39 8.12 -4.49
CA ILE A 201 19.44 7.60 -5.36
C ILE A 201 19.98 8.88 -5.97
N ASP A 202 21.23 9.23 -5.65
CA ASP A 202 21.97 10.28 -6.34
C ASP A 202 21.98 9.91 -7.83
N SER A 203 20.91 10.26 -8.52
CA SER A 203 20.90 10.29 -9.97
C SER A 203 21.72 11.53 -10.30
N GLU A 204 22.88 11.35 -10.90
CA GLU A 204 23.73 12.41 -11.46
C GLU A 204 22.98 13.27 -12.48
N ASP A 205 21.73 12.93 -12.81
CA ASP A 205 20.84 13.70 -13.67
C ASP A 205 20.03 14.68 -12.80
N GLY A 206 20.58 15.89 -12.71
CA GLY A 206 20.12 17.02 -11.93
C GLY A 206 18.69 17.53 -12.22
N PHE A 207 17.67 16.78 -11.81
CA PHE A 207 16.32 17.27 -11.77
C PHE A 207 16.05 17.94 -10.42
N PRO A 208 15.69 19.24 -10.40
CA PRO A 208 15.34 19.93 -9.18
C PRO A 208 14.07 19.27 -8.60
N ASP A 209 14.17 18.78 -7.36
CA ASP A 209 13.06 18.28 -6.56
C ASP A 209 12.05 19.42 -6.31
N ILE A 210 11.00 19.51 -7.14
CA ILE A 210 9.95 20.51 -7.04
C ILE A 210 9.01 20.24 -5.83
N GLY A 211 9.10 19.03 -5.24
CA GLY A 211 8.27 18.63 -4.09
C GLY A 211 8.81 19.09 -2.72
N ALA A 212 10.11 19.32 -2.60
CA ALA A 212 10.75 19.60 -1.31
C ALA A 212 10.61 21.06 -0.82
N LYS A 213 10.20 22.00 -1.67
CA LYS A 213 10.13 23.42 -1.30
C LYS A 213 8.97 23.80 -0.37
N GLY A 214 8.03 22.92 -0.11
CA GLY A 214 6.88 23.21 0.78
C GLY A 214 7.11 22.90 2.26
N LEU A 215 8.17 22.20 2.63
CA LEU A 215 8.45 21.77 4.01
C LEU A 215 9.78 22.31 4.58
N SER A 216 10.35 23.36 3.96
CA SER A 216 11.66 23.93 4.33
C SER A 216 11.69 24.72 5.65
N GLY A 217 10.69 24.57 6.51
CA GLY A 217 10.65 25.23 7.84
C GLY A 217 10.87 24.28 9.02
N ILE A 218 11.05 22.97 8.79
CA ILE A 218 11.37 22.00 9.85
C ILE A 218 12.86 21.71 9.76
N ASP A 219 13.57 21.92 10.84
CA ASP A 219 15.00 21.75 10.97
C ASP A 219 15.53 20.49 10.25
N ARG A 220 16.45 20.69 9.31
CA ARG A 220 17.14 19.65 8.53
C ARG A 220 18.00 18.70 9.40
N ALA A 221 18.00 18.82 10.71
CA ALA A 221 18.83 18.05 11.63
C ALA A 221 18.17 16.78 12.19
N SER A 222 16.88 16.57 12.00
CA SER A 222 16.21 15.32 12.40
C SER A 222 16.17 14.34 11.24
N PRO A 223 16.75 13.12 11.37
CA PRO A 223 16.53 12.08 10.37
C PRO A 223 15.02 11.91 10.23
N SER A 224 14.51 11.94 9.00
CA SER A 224 13.09 11.77 8.76
C SER A 224 12.57 10.54 9.51
N PRO A 225 11.53 10.69 10.33
CA PRO A 225 11.07 9.61 11.21
C PRO A 225 10.51 8.40 10.45
N PHE A 226 10.35 8.52 9.14
CA PHE A 226 9.68 7.52 8.32
C PHE A 226 10.57 7.07 7.14
N HIS A 227 11.37 6.04 7.39
CA HIS A 227 12.27 5.47 6.38
C HIS A 227 11.61 4.27 5.69
N LEU A 228 11.51 4.31 4.35
CA LEU A 228 11.05 3.19 3.54
C LEU A 228 12.21 2.20 3.33
N ALA A 229 11.99 0.93 3.69
CA ALA A 229 12.94 -0.15 3.40
C ALA A 229 12.79 -0.66 1.97
N HIS A 230 11.56 -0.74 1.47
CA HIS A 230 11.25 -1.19 0.14
C HIS A 230 10.19 -0.32 -0.54
N HIS A 231 10.36 -0.11 -1.82
CA HIS A 231 9.37 0.51 -2.69
C HIS A 231 9.05 -0.43 -3.84
N ILE A 232 7.78 -0.81 -3.98
CA ILE A 232 7.29 -1.70 -5.03
C ILE A 232 6.43 -0.87 -5.96
N THR A 233 6.82 -0.80 -7.23
CA THR A 233 6.01 -0.21 -8.28
C THR A 233 5.30 -1.31 -9.05
N MET A 234 4.00 -1.17 -9.23
CA MET A 234 3.17 -2.10 -9.98
C MET A 234 2.64 -1.44 -11.25
N SER A 235 2.72 -2.15 -12.36
CA SER A 235 2.08 -1.75 -13.62
C SER A 235 0.68 -2.36 -13.72
N SER A 236 -0.24 -1.67 -14.40
CA SER A 236 -1.54 -2.24 -14.71
C SER A 236 -1.42 -3.27 -15.83
N PRO A 237 -1.99 -4.46 -15.70
CA PRO A 237 -2.07 -5.41 -16.81
C PRO A 237 -2.99 -4.90 -17.93
N LEU A 238 -3.86 -3.93 -17.62
CA LEU A 238 -4.83 -3.35 -18.55
C LEU A 238 -4.24 -2.26 -19.45
N SER A 239 -3.01 -1.81 -19.25
CA SER A 239 -2.40 -0.75 -20.06
C SER A 239 -2.30 -1.12 -21.56
N ASP A 240 -2.20 -2.42 -21.87
CA ASP A 240 -2.15 -2.93 -23.23
C ASP A 240 -3.54 -3.18 -23.85
N LEU A 241 -4.62 -3.14 -23.04
CA LEU A 241 -6.00 -3.36 -23.52
C LEU A 241 -6.64 -2.12 -24.14
N PHE A 242 -6.04 -0.95 -23.92
CA PHE A 242 -6.44 0.30 -24.58
C PHE A 242 -5.31 0.77 -25.51
N PRO A 243 -5.19 0.19 -26.72
CA PRO A 243 -4.31 0.76 -27.72
C PRO A 243 -4.78 2.21 -27.97
N SER A 244 -3.83 3.13 -28.03
CA SER A 244 -4.04 4.55 -28.35
C SER A 244 -4.52 4.77 -29.81
N ALA A 245 -5.27 3.83 -30.36
CA ALA A 245 -5.91 3.96 -31.65
C ALA A 245 -7.11 4.90 -31.56
N PRO A 246 -7.30 5.82 -32.54
CA PRO A 246 -8.45 6.70 -32.58
C PRO A 246 -9.77 5.90 -32.55
N LEU A 247 -10.75 6.44 -31.83
CA LEU A 247 -12.07 5.83 -31.61
C LEU A 247 -12.94 5.63 -32.89
N ASP A 248 -12.43 5.97 -34.06
CA ASP A 248 -13.25 6.15 -35.27
C ASP A 248 -13.20 4.97 -36.26
N ASP A 249 -12.65 3.80 -35.88
CA ASP A 249 -12.63 2.66 -36.80
C ASP A 249 -13.68 1.59 -36.43
N PRO A 250 -14.89 1.60 -37.09
CA PRO A 250 -15.97 0.65 -36.81
C PRO A 250 -15.65 -0.81 -37.18
N LEU A 251 -14.56 -1.06 -37.93
CA LEU A 251 -14.18 -2.42 -38.36
C LEU A 251 -13.40 -3.19 -37.28
N LEU A 252 -12.89 -2.51 -36.23
CA LEU A 252 -12.16 -3.15 -35.13
C LEU A 252 -13.08 -3.70 -34.04
N SER A 253 -14.38 -3.41 -34.07
CA SER A 253 -15.32 -3.84 -33.02
C SER A 253 -15.63 -5.35 -33.06
N ASN A 254 -15.50 -6.00 -34.19
CA ASN A 254 -15.90 -7.42 -34.34
C ASN A 254 -14.78 -8.43 -34.04
N THR A 255 -13.51 -8.00 -33.97
CA THR A 255 -12.39 -8.93 -33.64
C THR A 255 -12.04 -8.97 -32.16
N ARG A 256 -12.66 -8.12 -31.33
CA ARG A 256 -12.41 -8.05 -29.91
C ARG A 256 -13.16 -9.05 -29.02
N HIS A 257 -14.21 -9.68 -29.55
CA HIS A 257 -15.04 -10.61 -28.76
C HIS A 257 -14.52 -12.04 -28.69
N GLU A 258 -13.44 -12.40 -29.40
CA GLU A 258 -12.95 -13.79 -29.44
C GLU A 258 -11.57 -14.01 -28.77
N LYS A 259 -10.88 -12.99 -28.32
CA LYS A 259 -9.79 -13.25 -27.36
C LYS A 259 -10.44 -13.48 -26.00
N GLY A 260 -10.65 -14.75 -25.69
CA GLY A 260 -11.12 -15.20 -24.40
C GLY A 260 -10.38 -14.44 -23.30
N ILE A 261 -11.15 -13.90 -22.37
CA ILE A 261 -10.65 -13.33 -21.11
C ILE A 261 -9.70 -14.39 -20.57
N ALA A 262 -8.41 -14.14 -20.64
CA ALA A 262 -7.44 -15.02 -20.04
C ALA A 262 -7.73 -14.98 -18.54
N ASP A 263 -8.13 -16.12 -17.94
CA ASP A 263 -8.46 -16.28 -16.52
C ASP A 263 -7.27 -15.94 -15.57
N ASN A 264 -6.20 -15.39 -16.10
CA ASN A 264 -4.96 -15.06 -15.39
C ASN A 264 -4.57 -13.62 -15.64
N GLU A 265 -4.89 -12.73 -14.71
CA GLU A 265 -4.33 -11.37 -14.70
C GLU A 265 -2.90 -11.40 -14.16
N GLN A 266 -1.97 -10.79 -14.90
CA GLN A 266 -0.57 -10.65 -14.49
C GLN A 266 -0.21 -9.19 -14.33
N ALA A 267 0.29 -8.81 -13.15
CA ALA A 267 0.84 -7.50 -12.88
C ALA A 267 2.38 -7.58 -12.80
N PHE A 268 3.06 -6.69 -13.51
CA PHE A 268 4.51 -6.58 -13.42
C PHE A 268 4.90 -5.68 -12.25
N CYS A 269 5.82 -6.17 -11.42
CA CYS A 269 6.24 -5.53 -10.19
C CYS A 269 7.75 -5.27 -10.20
N PHE A 270 8.14 -4.08 -9.75
CA PHE A 270 9.53 -3.68 -9.62
C PHE A 270 9.77 -3.29 -8.15
N ALA A 271 10.57 -4.06 -7.44
CA ALA A 271 10.92 -3.76 -6.06
C ALA A 271 12.31 -3.16 -5.98
N ARG A 272 12.41 -2.02 -5.29
CA ARG A 272 13.66 -1.37 -4.90
C ARG A 272 13.83 -1.47 -3.40
N SER A 273 15.04 -1.75 -2.95
CA SER A 273 15.39 -1.74 -1.53
C SER A 273 16.29 -0.56 -1.22
N SER A 274 16.11 0.05 -0.04
CA SER A 274 17.00 1.09 0.46
C SER A 274 18.41 0.57 0.76
N ALA A 275 18.53 -0.75 1.04
CA ALA A 275 19.81 -1.37 1.36
C ALA A 275 20.64 -1.76 0.12
N THR A 276 19.99 -1.88 -1.04
CA THR A 276 20.65 -2.33 -2.28
C THR A 276 20.25 -1.43 -3.44
N ARG A 277 21.18 -1.19 -4.39
CA ARG A 277 20.86 -0.47 -5.63
C ARG A 277 20.13 -1.35 -6.67
N ASN A 278 19.96 -2.63 -6.38
CA ASN A 278 19.36 -3.56 -7.32
C ASN A 278 17.85 -3.43 -7.36
N VAL A 279 17.29 -3.49 -8.56
CA VAL A 279 15.86 -3.59 -8.78
C VAL A 279 15.51 -5.06 -8.97
N VAL A 280 14.67 -5.60 -8.10
CA VAL A 280 14.14 -6.97 -8.23
C VAL A 280 12.86 -6.89 -9.04
N ARG A 281 12.80 -7.66 -10.13
CA ARG A 281 11.60 -7.80 -10.96
C ARG A 281 10.86 -9.07 -10.57
N PHE A 282 9.55 -8.99 -10.49
CA PHE A 282 8.70 -10.16 -10.29
C PHE A 282 7.32 -9.92 -10.92
N THR A 283 6.60 -10.99 -11.15
CA THR A 283 5.25 -10.94 -11.69
C THR A 283 4.28 -11.44 -10.62
N LEU A 284 3.21 -10.70 -10.38
CA LEU A 284 2.07 -11.14 -9.59
C LEU A 284 1.03 -11.69 -10.54
N GLN A 285 0.74 -12.97 -10.44
CA GLN A 285 -0.34 -13.64 -11.14
C GLN A 285 -1.54 -13.74 -10.21
N ILE A 286 -2.67 -13.22 -10.66
CA ILE A 286 -3.93 -13.21 -9.92
C ILE A 286 -4.87 -14.18 -10.62
N THR A 287 -5.34 -15.19 -9.89
CA THR A 287 -6.32 -16.18 -10.36
C THR A 287 -7.52 -16.17 -9.44
N ASP A 288 -8.59 -16.85 -9.80
CA ASP A 288 -9.76 -16.97 -8.94
C ASP A 288 -9.44 -17.68 -7.63
N ASP A 289 -8.52 -18.62 -7.63
CA ASP A 289 -8.21 -19.47 -6.49
C ASP A 289 -6.96 -19.07 -5.69
N ASP A 290 -6.04 -18.28 -6.27
CA ASP A 290 -4.79 -17.93 -5.58
C ASP A 290 -4.12 -16.68 -6.17
N THR A 291 -3.09 -16.23 -5.46
CA THR A 291 -2.15 -15.20 -5.92
C THR A 291 -0.75 -15.76 -5.88
N PHE A 292 -0.05 -15.77 -6.99
CA PHE A 292 1.29 -16.29 -7.14
C PHE A 292 2.29 -15.18 -7.44
N VAL A 293 3.47 -15.28 -6.85
CA VAL A 293 4.59 -14.38 -7.15
C VAL A 293 5.69 -15.18 -7.83
N HIS A 294 6.03 -14.79 -9.06
CA HIS A 294 7.11 -15.39 -9.85
C HIS A 294 8.29 -14.43 -9.91
N SER A 295 9.47 -14.87 -9.45
CA SER A 295 10.72 -14.10 -9.60
C SER A 295 11.24 -14.27 -11.04
N GLN A 296 11.67 -13.16 -11.64
CA GLN A 296 12.36 -13.14 -12.93
C GLN A 296 13.86 -13.04 -12.73
#